data_b3f8de95c1d7691b058be89fabc4f626
#
_entry.id   b3f8de95c1d7691b058be89fabc4f626
#
_cell.length_a   1.000
_cell.length_b   1.000
_cell.length_c   1.000
_cell.angle_alpha   90.00
_cell.angle_beta   90.00
_cell.angle_gamma   90.00
#
_symmetry.space_group_name_H-M   'P 1'
#
loop_
_entity.id
_entity.type
_entity.pdbx_description
1 polymer ?
#
loop_
_entity_poly.entity_id
_entity_poly.type
_entity_poly.pdbx_seq_one_letter_code
_entity_poly.pdbx_strand_id
1 'polypeptide(L)'
;MYAALVEDFKSPPRYRETPPPVPNQGEVLLKVRAAALSNLVRGQANGSHYSSGTTVPFTPGNDGVGVADDGARVYFIAPRAPFGSMAEYTVVSRAMTIPLAADIDDAVAAALGNPGLATWGSLLGRAKLQPGEAVLINGATGIAGKQAIQVAKYLGASKIIATGRNQKALAGLAALGATETISLSQPHEDLLRSFRSALHESGVQVVLDFLWGPSAEAILAAAAGHGNPKGEPRIRFVQIGSISGNTISLSAGLLRSSGVELLGSGLGSLSSQAILQSLSTMFSAESKMRFAIDIDPVPLSKVEEAWTRKEENRIVFIP
;
A
#
# COMPACT_ATOMS: atom_id res chain seq x y z
N MET A 1 14.97 -17.56 -19.76
CA MET A 1 14.95 -16.27 -19.07
C MET A 1 15.39 -16.42 -17.63
N TYR A 2 15.88 -15.35 -17.02
CA TYR A 2 16.15 -15.36 -15.59
C TYR A 2 14.98 -14.80 -14.80
N ALA A 3 14.77 -15.37 -13.59
CA ALA A 3 13.71 -14.96 -12.66
C ALA A 3 14.13 -15.21 -11.21
N ALA A 4 13.52 -14.49 -10.29
CA ALA A 4 13.48 -14.88 -8.89
C ALA A 4 12.49 -16.05 -8.75
N LEU A 5 12.90 -17.16 -8.13
CA LEU A 5 12.04 -18.31 -7.88
C LEU A 5 11.92 -18.58 -6.38
N VAL A 6 10.68 -18.64 -5.90
CA VAL A 6 10.32 -19.19 -4.60
C VAL A 6 10.23 -20.70 -4.75
N GLU A 7 11.24 -21.41 -4.28
CA GLU A 7 11.34 -22.87 -4.34
C GLU A 7 10.71 -23.54 -3.11
N ASP A 8 10.66 -22.81 -1.99
CA ASP A 8 9.97 -23.17 -0.76
C ASP A 8 9.54 -21.90 0.02
N PHE A 9 8.59 -22.03 0.97
CA PHE A 9 8.09 -20.89 1.76
C PHE A 9 8.99 -20.49 2.95
N LYS A 10 10.13 -21.15 3.16
CA LYS A 10 11.03 -20.90 4.30
C LYS A 10 12.27 -20.13 3.92
N SER A 11 12.58 -20.07 2.62
CA SER A 11 13.81 -19.46 2.09
C SER A 11 13.50 -18.24 1.22
N PRO A 12 14.39 -17.25 1.12
CA PRO A 12 14.29 -16.19 0.12
C PRO A 12 14.25 -16.76 -1.31
N PRO A 13 13.60 -16.06 -2.24
CA PRO A 13 13.63 -16.43 -3.65
C PRO A 13 15.05 -16.46 -4.19
N ARG A 14 15.34 -17.39 -5.09
CA ARG A 14 16.65 -17.55 -5.73
C ARG A 14 16.63 -17.07 -7.17
N TYR A 15 17.73 -16.46 -7.61
CA TYR A 15 17.91 -16.09 -9.02
C TYR A 15 18.21 -17.33 -9.85
N ARG A 16 17.31 -17.70 -10.77
CA ARG A 16 17.37 -18.94 -11.55
C ARG A 16 17.03 -18.72 -13.01
N GLU A 17 17.60 -19.56 -13.86
CA GLU A 17 17.14 -19.70 -15.22
C GLU A 17 15.88 -20.57 -15.28
N THR A 18 14.88 -20.11 -16.05
CA THR A 18 13.58 -20.78 -16.22
C THR A 18 13.06 -20.55 -17.65
N PRO A 19 12.23 -21.44 -18.21
CA PRO A 19 11.59 -21.17 -19.49
C PRO A 19 10.78 -19.87 -19.47
N PRO A 20 10.81 -19.07 -20.54
CA PRO A 20 9.95 -17.91 -20.65
C PRO A 20 8.47 -18.32 -20.72
N PRO A 21 7.55 -17.50 -20.18
CA PRO A 21 6.13 -17.78 -20.30
C PRO A 21 5.65 -17.61 -21.74
N VAL A 22 4.65 -18.41 -22.11
CA VAL A 22 3.94 -18.30 -23.38
C VAL A 22 2.57 -17.67 -23.11
N PRO A 23 2.21 -16.56 -23.79
CA PRO A 23 0.91 -15.92 -23.58
C PRO A 23 -0.23 -16.78 -24.13
N ASN A 24 -1.35 -16.83 -23.40
CA ASN A 24 -2.61 -17.40 -23.85
C ASN A 24 -3.41 -16.34 -24.64
N GLN A 25 -4.53 -16.76 -25.22
CA GLN A 25 -5.46 -15.83 -25.88
C GLN A 25 -5.93 -14.74 -24.90
N GLY A 26 -5.81 -13.46 -25.27
CA GLY A 26 -6.16 -12.32 -24.44
C GLY A 26 -5.07 -11.87 -23.45
N GLU A 27 -3.94 -12.58 -23.40
CA GLU A 27 -2.76 -12.17 -22.65
C GLU A 27 -1.75 -11.43 -23.52
N VAL A 28 -0.82 -10.78 -22.87
CA VAL A 28 0.36 -10.13 -23.46
C VAL A 28 1.62 -10.59 -22.74
N LEU A 29 2.65 -10.91 -23.53
CA LEU A 29 4.01 -11.09 -23.02
C LEU A 29 4.64 -9.71 -22.79
N LEU A 30 5.17 -9.49 -21.61
CA LEU A 30 5.83 -8.26 -21.25
C LEU A 30 7.30 -8.52 -20.91
N LYS A 31 8.20 -7.79 -21.55
CA LYS A 31 9.59 -7.63 -21.07
C LYS A 31 9.55 -6.71 -19.87
N VAL A 32 9.83 -7.24 -18.69
CA VAL A 32 9.78 -6.47 -17.45
C VAL A 32 10.91 -5.44 -17.41
N ARG A 33 10.61 -4.25 -16.97
CA ARG A 33 11.56 -3.13 -16.83
C ARG A 33 11.84 -2.81 -15.36
N ALA A 34 10.82 -2.97 -14.49
CA ALA A 34 10.95 -2.71 -13.07
C ALA A 34 9.87 -3.44 -12.27
N ALA A 35 10.23 -4.00 -11.13
CA ALA A 35 9.33 -4.69 -10.20
C ALA A 35 9.68 -4.35 -8.76
N ALA A 36 8.74 -3.77 -7.99
CA ALA A 36 9.01 -3.34 -6.63
C ALA A 36 8.80 -4.45 -5.60
N LEU A 37 9.71 -4.54 -4.62
CA LEU A 37 9.56 -5.43 -3.47
C LEU A 37 8.62 -4.79 -2.44
N SER A 38 7.56 -5.49 -2.05
CA SER A 38 6.59 -5.03 -1.05
C SER A 38 6.40 -6.06 0.07
N ASN A 39 5.82 -5.62 1.19
CA ASN A 39 5.43 -6.53 2.27
C ASN A 39 4.40 -7.58 1.79
N LEU A 40 3.51 -7.21 0.86
CA LEU A 40 2.59 -8.14 0.21
C LEU A 40 3.37 -9.27 -0.50
N VAL A 41 4.34 -8.90 -1.33
CA VAL A 41 5.15 -9.88 -2.08
C VAL A 41 5.97 -10.76 -1.14
N ARG A 42 6.58 -10.18 -0.09
CA ARG A 42 7.29 -10.95 0.94
C ARG A 42 6.37 -11.91 1.68
N GLY A 43 5.17 -11.44 2.06
CA GLY A 43 4.16 -12.26 2.72
C GLY A 43 3.65 -13.41 1.86
N GLN A 44 3.48 -13.18 0.56
CA GLN A 44 3.12 -14.26 -0.37
C GLN A 44 4.25 -15.26 -0.57
N ALA A 45 5.49 -14.79 -0.67
CA ALA A 45 6.65 -15.64 -0.88
C ALA A 45 6.97 -16.55 0.32
N ASN A 46 6.60 -16.14 1.53
CA ASN A 46 6.76 -16.95 2.74
C ASN A 46 5.47 -17.63 3.24
N GLY A 47 4.36 -17.53 2.48
CA GLY A 47 3.09 -18.18 2.80
C GLY A 47 2.30 -17.52 3.94
N SER A 48 2.73 -16.38 4.49
CA SER A 48 2.06 -15.73 5.63
C SER A 48 0.89 -14.82 5.26
N HIS A 49 0.79 -14.41 4.00
CA HIS A 49 -0.28 -13.54 3.54
C HIS A 49 -1.54 -14.33 3.16
N TYR A 50 -2.73 -13.80 3.47
CA TYR A 50 -4.01 -14.46 3.18
C TYR A 50 -4.24 -14.79 1.68
N SER A 51 -3.54 -14.09 0.78
CA SER A 51 -3.58 -14.35 -0.67
C SER A 51 -2.41 -15.20 -1.17
N SER A 52 -1.63 -15.82 -0.29
CA SER A 52 -0.55 -16.72 -0.69
C SER A 52 -1.11 -17.93 -1.44
N GLY A 53 -0.45 -18.32 -2.53
CA GLY A 53 -0.66 -19.62 -3.16
C GLY A 53 -0.13 -20.77 -2.29
N THR A 54 -0.45 -21.99 -2.68
CA THR A 54 0.01 -23.22 -1.99
C THR A 54 1.04 -23.99 -2.81
N THR A 55 1.33 -23.56 -4.03
CA THR A 55 2.17 -24.29 -5.00
C THR A 55 3.51 -23.58 -5.18
N VAL A 56 4.59 -24.34 -5.15
CA VAL A 56 5.95 -23.93 -5.53
C VAL A 56 6.46 -24.85 -6.64
N PRO A 57 7.40 -24.44 -7.49
CA PRO A 57 8.01 -23.10 -7.53
C PRO A 57 7.12 -22.06 -8.21
N PHE A 58 7.31 -20.79 -7.86
CA PHE A 58 6.69 -19.65 -8.53
C PHE A 58 7.59 -18.42 -8.53
N THR A 59 7.36 -17.50 -9.47
CA THR A 59 8.02 -16.19 -9.50
C THR A 59 7.20 -15.19 -8.68
N PRO A 60 7.78 -14.51 -7.67
CA PRO A 60 7.06 -13.52 -6.88
C PRO A 60 6.86 -12.21 -7.66
N GLY A 61 5.96 -11.37 -7.13
CA GLY A 61 5.66 -10.04 -7.68
C GLY A 61 4.29 -9.97 -8.35
N ASN A 62 3.47 -9.02 -7.90
CA ASN A 62 2.07 -8.88 -8.33
C ASN A 62 1.86 -7.80 -9.38
N ASP A 63 2.85 -6.94 -9.55
CA ASP A 63 2.76 -5.72 -10.34
C ASP A 63 4.15 -5.25 -10.79
N GLY A 64 4.19 -4.40 -11.77
CA GLY A 64 5.44 -3.86 -12.29
C GLY A 64 5.25 -3.03 -13.56
N VAL A 65 6.37 -2.64 -14.15
CA VAL A 65 6.42 -1.96 -15.45
C VAL A 65 7.02 -2.90 -16.48
N GLY A 66 6.44 -2.95 -17.66
CA GLY A 66 6.94 -3.75 -18.76
C GLY A 66 6.66 -3.13 -20.13
N VAL A 67 7.29 -3.71 -21.14
CA VAL A 67 7.11 -3.32 -22.54
C VAL A 67 6.64 -4.56 -23.32
N ALA A 68 5.55 -4.40 -24.05
CA ALA A 68 5.01 -5.44 -24.93
C ALA A 68 5.77 -5.49 -26.27
N ASP A 69 5.57 -6.56 -27.07
CA ASP A 69 6.23 -6.74 -28.36
C ASP A 69 5.89 -5.64 -29.38
N ASP A 70 4.73 -4.99 -29.24
CA ASP A 70 4.32 -3.84 -30.05
C ASP A 70 4.95 -2.51 -29.60
N GLY A 71 5.82 -2.55 -28.59
CA GLY A 71 6.49 -1.38 -28.02
C GLY A 71 5.64 -0.63 -26.96
N ALA A 72 4.43 -1.07 -26.68
CA ALA A 72 3.58 -0.44 -25.67
C ALA A 72 4.20 -0.59 -24.27
N ARG A 73 4.47 0.56 -23.62
CA ARG A 73 4.99 0.63 -22.25
C ARG A 73 3.84 0.75 -21.27
N VAL A 74 3.74 -0.21 -20.36
CA VAL A 74 2.60 -0.33 -19.45
C VAL A 74 3.03 -0.59 -18.00
N TYR A 75 2.24 -0.10 -17.05
CA TYR A 75 2.16 -0.68 -15.73
C TYR A 75 1.18 -1.86 -15.78
N PHE A 76 1.53 -2.98 -15.17
CA PHE A 76 0.70 -4.18 -15.16
C PHE A 76 0.47 -4.69 -13.75
N ILE A 77 -0.66 -5.38 -13.56
CA ILE A 77 -1.03 -6.02 -12.30
C ILE A 77 -1.49 -7.46 -12.54
N ALA A 78 -1.41 -8.28 -11.50
CA ALA A 78 -1.91 -9.65 -11.48
C ALA A 78 -1.37 -10.53 -12.64
N PRO A 79 -0.05 -10.71 -12.76
CA PRO A 79 0.52 -11.69 -13.67
C PRO A 79 -0.09 -13.08 -13.45
N ARG A 80 -0.20 -13.87 -14.52
CA ARG A 80 -0.75 -15.23 -14.44
C ARG A 80 0.19 -16.15 -13.66
N ALA A 81 -0.33 -16.79 -12.61
CA ALA A 81 0.41 -17.80 -11.87
C ALA A 81 0.89 -18.96 -12.79
N PRO A 82 2.10 -19.52 -12.58
CA PRO A 82 3.03 -19.25 -11.50
C PRO A 82 4.01 -18.11 -11.78
N PHE A 83 3.77 -17.28 -12.80
CA PHE A 83 4.62 -16.18 -13.21
C PHE A 83 4.33 -14.93 -12.35
N GLY A 84 5.38 -14.16 -12.08
CA GLY A 84 5.31 -12.89 -11.36
C GLY A 84 6.11 -11.81 -12.06
N SER A 85 6.21 -10.64 -11.45
CA SER A 85 6.92 -9.50 -12.03
C SER A 85 8.45 -9.52 -11.81
N MET A 86 8.96 -10.37 -10.90
CA MET A 86 10.41 -10.43 -10.61
C MET A 86 11.11 -11.42 -11.57
N ALA A 87 11.03 -11.13 -12.85
CA ALA A 87 11.61 -11.90 -13.94
C ALA A 87 11.91 -10.99 -15.13
N GLU A 88 12.70 -11.46 -16.10
CA GLU A 88 12.93 -10.75 -17.36
C GLU A 88 11.65 -10.63 -18.21
N TYR A 89 10.77 -11.65 -18.14
CA TYR A 89 9.49 -11.67 -18.85
C TYR A 89 8.37 -12.18 -17.95
N THR A 90 7.18 -11.66 -18.16
CA THR A 90 5.96 -12.13 -17.53
C THR A 90 4.79 -12.09 -18.49
N VAL A 91 3.68 -12.75 -18.13
CA VAL A 91 2.42 -12.72 -18.90
C VAL A 91 1.29 -12.20 -18.05
N VAL A 92 0.46 -11.36 -18.64
CA VAL A 92 -0.66 -10.74 -17.97
C VAL A 92 -1.84 -10.57 -18.93
N SER A 93 -3.07 -10.60 -18.43
CA SER A 93 -4.22 -10.22 -19.26
C SER A 93 -4.05 -8.79 -19.76
N ARG A 94 -4.33 -8.53 -21.05
CA ARG A 94 -4.30 -7.16 -21.61
C ARG A 94 -5.21 -6.19 -20.85
N ALA A 95 -6.32 -6.69 -20.30
CA ALA A 95 -7.22 -5.91 -19.48
C ALA A 95 -6.61 -5.47 -18.12
N MET A 96 -5.49 -6.07 -17.71
CA MET A 96 -4.77 -5.76 -16.46
C MET A 96 -3.54 -4.88 -16.71
N THR A 97 -3.52 -4.12 -17.79
CA THR A 97 -2.45 -3.18 -18.12
C THR A 97 -2.95 -1.74 -18.16
N ILE A 98 -2.09 -0.81 -17.80
CA ILE A 98 -2.34 0.63 -17.79
C ILE A 98 -1.21 1.30 -18.58
N PRO A 99 -1.50 2.00 -19.69
CA PRO A 99 -0.49 2.77 -20.40
C PRO A 99 0.18 3.80 -19.48
N LEU A 100 1.51 3.87 -19.51
CA LEU A 100 2.28 4.83 -18.75
C LEU A 100 2.69 6.02 -19.63
N ALA A 101 2.53 7.22 -19.09
CA ALA A 101 3.03 8.43 -19.72
C ALA A 101 4.57 8.38 -19.83
N ALA A 102 5.12 8.92 -20.92
CA ALA A 102 6.56 8.85 -21.22
C ALA A 102 7.45 9.53 -20.18
N ASP A 103 6.89 10.48 -19.44
CA ASP A 103 7.58 11.29 -18.43
C ASP A 103 7.66 10.63 -17.05
N ILE A 104 7.03 9.47 -16.83
CA ILE A 104 7.13 8.70 -15.59
C ILE A 104 8.26 7.67 -15.72
N ASP A 105 9.22 7.69 -14.81
CA ASP A 105 10.32 6.71 -14.75
C ASP A 105 9.78 5.30 -14.40
N ASP A 106 10.40 4.22 -14.96
CA ASP A 106 9.98 2.84 -14.76
C ASP A 106 10.06 2.41 -13.29
N ALA A 107 11.16 2.76 -12.61
CA ALA A 107 11.37 2.40 -11.22
C ALA A 107 10.41 3.19 -10.30
N VAL A 108 10.15 4.46 -10.61
CA VAL A 108 9.15 5.28 -9.91
C VAL A 108 7.76 4.67 -10.06
N ALA A 109 7.34 4.32 -11.28
CA ALA A 109 6.04 3.72 -11.50
C ALA A 109 5.87 2.38 -10.77
N ALA A 110 6.89 1.51 -10.82
CA ALA A 110 6.89 0.25 -10.08
C ALA A 110 6.83 0.48 -8.55
N ALA A 111 7.59 1.45 -8.05
CA ALA A 111 7.63 1.78 -6.62
C ALA A 111 6.29 2.32 -6.09
N LEU A 112 5.61 3.15 -6.89
CA LEU A 112 4.34 3.80 -6.52
C LEU A 112 3.12 2.88 -6.62
N GLY A 113 3.12 1.88 -7.49
CA GLY A 113 1.92 1.13 -7.85
C GLY A 113 1.20 0.47 -6.67
N ASN A 114 1.87 -0.45 -5.99
CA ASN A 114 1.25 -1.18 -4.85
C ASN A 114 0.86 -0.24 -3.68
N PRO A 115 1.74 0.64 -3.14
CA PRO A 115 1.32 1.58 -2.11
C PRO A 115 0.30 2.61 -2.62
N GLY A 116 0.33 2.95 -3.90
CA GLY A 116 -0.66 3.81 -4.54
C GLY A 116 -2.04 3.18 -4.57
N LEU A 117 -2.14 1.91 -4.92
CA LEU A 117 -3.41 1.19 -4.83
C LEU A 117 -3.93 1.17 -3.39
N ALA A 118 -3.07 0.87 -2.42
CA ALA A 118 -3.44 0.85 -1.01
C ALA A 118 -3.94 2.22 -0.51
N THR A 119 -3.38 3.31 -0.99
CA THR A 119 -3.74 4.67 -0.55
C THR A 119 -4.87 5.26 -1.37
N TRP A 120 -4.77 5.24 -2.70
CA TRP A 120 -5.77 5.80 -3.61
C TRP A 120 -7.09 5.04 -3.54
N GLY A 121 -7.02 3.70 -3.61
CA GLY A 121 -8.19 2.83 -3.47
C GLY A 121 -8.86 2.97 -2.11
N SER A 122 -8.09 3.17 -1.03
CA SER A 122 -8.63 3.38 0.30
C SER A 122 -9.32 4.74 0.43
N LEU A 123 -8.69 5.81 -0.02
CA LEU A 123 -9.23 7.17 0.11
C LEU A 123 -10.45 7.39 -0.79
N LEU A 124 -10.38 7.03 -2.06
CA LEU A 124 -11.47 7.25 -3.01
C LEU A 124 -12.47 6.10 -3.05
N GLY A 125 -11.99 4.85 -3.10
CA GLY A 125 -12.84 3.68 -3.27
C GLY A 125 -13.57 3.28 -1.98
N ARG A 126 -12.88 3.30 -0.84
CA ARG A 126 -13.42 2.83 0.45
C ARG A 126 -13.92 3.98 1.32
N ALA A 127 -13.06 4.91 1.68
CA ALA A 127 -13.42 6.05 2.53
C ALA A 127 -14.30 7.09 1.82
N LYS A 128 -14.20 7.21 0.49
CA LYS A 128 -14.86 8.26 -0.30
C LYS A 128 -14.53 9.65 0.25
N LEU A 129 -13.24 9.90 0.46
CA LEU A 129 -12.73 11.16 1.00
C LEU A 129 -13.30 12.34 0.19
N GLN A 130 -13.80 13.34 0.91
CA GLN A 130 -14.23 14.61 0.35
C GLN A 130 -13.17 15.69 0.60
N PRO A 131 -12.97 16.62 -0.34
CA PRO A 131 -12.13 17.80 -0.07
C PRO A 131 -12.59 18.54 1.20
N GLY A 132 -11.64 18.96 2.02
CA GLY A 132 -11.91 19.63 3.30
C GLY A 132 -12.03 18.69 4.50
N GLU A 133 -12.11 17.37 4.30
CA GLU A 133 -12.09 16.42 5.42
C GLU A 133 -10.69 16.26 6.04
N ALA A 134 -10.65 15.88 7.33
CA ALA A 134 -9.41 15.58 8.03
C ALA A 134 -9.12 14.07 8.02
N VAL A 135 -7.85 13.70 7.83
CA VAL A 135 -7.39 12.31 7.71
C VAL A 135 -6.35 12.01 8.78
N LEU A 136 -6.50 10.89 9.49
CA LEU A 136 -5.48 10.31 10.35
C LEU A 136 -4.85 9.11 9.64
N ILE A 137 -3.52 9.07 9.56
CA ILE A 137 -2.75 8.00 8.91
C ILE A 137 -1.96 7.25 9.98
N ASN A 138 -2.43 6.06 10.35
CA ASN A 138 -1.79 5.19 11.33
C ASN A 138 -0.68 4.36 10.69
N GLY A 139 0.58 4.61 11.09
CA GLY A 139 1.76 4.01 10.47
C GLY A 139 2.34 4.84 9.30
N ALA A 140 2.27 6.15 9.42
CA ALA A 140 2.64 7.12 8.38
C ALA A 140 4.12 7.14 8.00
N THR A 141 5.01 6.59 8.82
CA THR A 141 6.47 6.59 8.57
C THR A 141 6.93 5.53 7.57
N GLY A 142 6.08 4.55 7.23
CA GLY A 142 6.35 3.56 6.20
C GLY A 142 6.10 4.11 4.78
N ILE A 143 6.53 3.36 3.75
CA ILE A 143 6.43 3.76 2.34
C ILE A 143 4.98 4.10 1.96
N ALA A 144 4.02 3.20 2.24
CA ALA A 144 2.61 3.44 1.94
C ALA A 144 2.04 4.61 2.76
N GLY A 145 2.45 4.77 4.02
CA GLY A 145 2.02 5.86 4.87
C GLY A 145 2.52 7.23 4.39
N LYS A 146 3.79 7.33 3.97
CA LYS A 146 4.35 8.55 3.34
C LYS A 146 3.61 8.91 2.05
N GLN A 147 3.24 7.91 1.25
CA GLN A 147 2.44 8.16 0.06
C GLN A 147 1.02 8.57 0.41
N ALA A 148 0.40 7.98 1.44
CA ALA A 148 -0.94 8.34 1.91
C ALA A 148 -1.04 9.82 2.30
N ILE A 149 0.00 10.39 2.93
CA ILE A 149 0.07 11.82 3.25
C ILE A 149 -0.03 12.66 1.97
N GLN A 150 0.79 12.35 0.98
CA GLN A 150 0.85 13.11 -0.28
C GLN A 150 -0.46 13.00 -1.07
N VAL A 151 -1.03 11.80 -1.12
CA VAL A 151 -2.32 11.53 -1.78
C VAL A 151 -3.47 12.26 -1.07
N ALA A 152 -3.54 12.21 0.26
CA ALA A 152 -4.55 12.93 1.04
C ALA A 152 -4.47 14.45 0.79
N LYS A 153 -3.24 15.01 0.77
CA LYS A 153 -3.00 16.41 0.43
C LYS A 153 -3.48 16.74 -0.98
N TYR A 154 -3.12 15.91 -1.97
CA TYR A 154 -3.55 16.09 -3.36
C TYR A 154 -5.08 16.07 -3.52
N LEU A 155 -5.75 15.19 -2.77
CA LEU A 155 -7.21 15.08 -2.77
C LEU A 155 -7.92 16.16 -1.95
N GLY A 156 -7.18 17.12 -1.39
CA GLY A 156 -7.74 18.29 -0.70
C GLY A 156 -8.11 18.06 0.76
N ALA A 157 -7.48 17.09 1.44
CA ALA A 157 -7.64 16.95 2.89
C ALA A 157 -7.23 18.26 3.60
N SER A 158 -8.07 18.76 4.53
CA SER A 158 -7.82 20.00 5.26
C SER A 158 -6.79 19.85 6.37
N LYS A 159 -6.72 18.64 6.95
CA LYS A 159 -5.80 18.27 8.03
C LYS A 159 -5.31 16.83 7.80
N ILE A 160 -4.03 16.60 8.02
CA ILE A 160 -3.40 15.27 7.87
C ILE A 160 -2.60 14.98 9.11
N ILE A 161 -3.11 14.08 9.95
CA ILE A 161 -2.48 13.67 11.20
C ILE A 161 -1.73 12.37 10.98
N ALA A 162 -0.43 12.36 11.19
CA ALA A 162 0.44 11.23 10.91
C ALA A 162 0.94 10.56 12.20
N THR A 163 0.87 9.22 12.27
CA THR A 163 1.38 8.50 13.44
C THR A 163 2.61 7.65 13.12
N GLY A 164 3.46 7.43 14.12
CA GLY A 164 4.64 6.57 14.00
C GLY A 164 5.39 6.45 15.32
N ARG A 165 6.35 5.52 15.37
CA ARG A 165 7.18 5.30 16.57
C ARG A 165 8.50 6.08 16.53
N ASN A 166 9.05 6.28 15.36
CA ASN A 166 10.36 6.93 15.18
C ASN A 166 10.17 8.46 15.08
N GLN A 167 10.63 9.19 16.09
CA GLN A 167 10.51 10.65 16.18
C GLN A 167 11.20 11.38 15.02
N LYS A 168 12.39 10.92 14.63
CA LYS A 168 13.13 11.52 13.50
C LYS A 168 12.36 11.34 12.18
N ALA A 169 11.78 10.16 11.96
CA ALA A 169 10.95 9.91 10.78
C ALA A 169 9.66 10.73 10.80
N LEU A 170 9.00 10.87 11.97
CA LEU A 170 7.80 11.71 12.13
C LEU A 170 8.08 13.18 11.78
N ALA A 171 9.19 13.74 12.25
CA ALA A 171 9.56 15.14 11.98
C ALA A 171 9.69 15.43 10.47
N GLY A 172 10.10 14.45 9.67
CA GLY A 172 10.23 14.59 8.21
C GLY A 172 8.88 14.61 7.47
N LEU A 173 7.77 14.18 8.09
CA LEU A 173 6.49 14.01 7.39
C LEU A 173 5.79 15.33 7.08
N ALA A 174 6.13 16.42 7.75
CA ALA A 174 5.62 17.75 7.44
C ALA A 174 5.97 18.19 6.01
N ALA A 175 7.16 17.84 5.53
CA ALA A 175 7.59 18.13 4.16
C ALA A 175 6.72 17.43 3.10
N LEU A 176 6.11 16.28 3.44
CA LEU A 176 5.18 15.55 2.59
C LEU A 176 3.75 16.06 2.65
N GLY A 177 3.42 16.88 3.68
CA GLY A 177 2.10 17.47 3.86
C GLY A 177 1.37 17.08 5.15
N ALA A 178 2.00 16.35 6.07
CA ALA A 178 1.43 16.14 7.40
C ALA A 178 1.33 17.47 8.15
N THR A 179 0.15 17.75 8.72
CA THR A 179 -0.11 18.98 9.50
C THR A 179 0.18 18.78 10.98
N GLU A 180 0.00 17.56 11.46
CA GLU A 180 0.22 17.17 12.85
C GLU A 180 0.83 15.75 12.91
N THR A 181 1.51 15.46 14.03
CA THR A 181 2.06 14.12 14.27
C THR A 181 1.74 13.63 15.66
N ILE A 182 1.47 12.33 15.80
CA ILE A 182 1.25 11.65 17.07
C ILE A 182 2.28 10.52 17.21
N SER A 183 3.09 10.56 18.27
CA SER A 183 4.02 9.47 18.57
C SER A 183 3.29 8.27 19.14
N LEU A 184 3.51 7.10 18.56
CA LEU A 184 2.99 5.82 19.09
C LEU A 184 3.85 5.26 20.24
N SER A 185 4.96 5.93 20.60
CA SER A 185 5.85 5.52 21.69
C SER A 185 5.56 6.22 23.02
N GLN A 186 4.49 7.03 23.08
CA GLN A 186 4.05 7.67 24.33
C GLN A 186 3.28 6.67 25.22
N PRO A 187 3.11 6.96 26.54
CA PRO A 187 2.29 6.16 27.44
C PRO A 187 0.85 6.01 26.93
N HIS A 188 0.21 4.88 27.25
CA HIS A 188 -1.12 4.54 26.73
C HIS A 188 -2.19 5.63 26.97
N GLU A 189 -2.23 6.20 28.17
CA GLU A 189 -3.19 7.27 28.52
C GLU A 189 -2.96 8.56 27.73
N ASP A 190 -1.69 8.90 27.47
CA ASP A 190 -1.34 10.05 26.64
C ASP A 190 -1.71 9.81 25.18
N LEU A 191 -1.51 8.57 24.70
CA LEU A 191 -1.90 8.16 23.36
C LEU A 191 -3.41 8.24 23.17
N LEU A 192 -4.20 7.77 24.13
CA LEU A 192 -5.66 7.89 24.11
C LEU A 192 -6.11 9.35 24.08
N ARG A 193 -5.49 10.22 24.89
CA ARG A 193 -5.79 11.66 24.86
C ARG A 193 -5.48 12.28 23.51
N SER A 194 -4.32 11.95 22.94
CA SER A 194 -3.92 12.46 21.62
C SER A 194 -4.90 12.01 20.52
N PHE A 195 -5.36 10.77 20.56
CA PHE A 195 -6.34 10.29 19.59
C PHE A 195 -7.72 10.89 19.81
N ARG A 196 -8.17 11.10 21.05
CA ARG A 196 -9.43 11.80 21.34
C ARG A 196 -9.41 13.22 20.78
N SER A 197 -8.33 13.97 21.03
CA SER A 197 -8.17 15.31 20.45
C SER A 197 -8.19 15.27 18.91
N ALA A 198 -7.49 14.33 18.28
CA ALA A 198 -7.51 14.16 16.84
C ALA A 198 -8.92 13.88 16.29
N LEU A 199 -9.67 12.96 16.91
CA LEU A 199 -10.97 12.54 16.39
C LEU A 199 -12.08 13.57 16.67
N HIS A 200 -12.11 14.19 17.86
CA HIS A 200 -13.22 15.04 18.28
C HIS A 200 -12.94 16.55 18.14
N GLU A 201 -11.72 17.00 18.46
CA GLU A 201 -11.37 18.43 18.39
C GLU A 201 -10.84 18.80 17.00
N SER A 202 -9.95 17.99 16.42
CA SER A 202 -9.46 18.17 15.05
C SER A 202 -10.43 17.67 13.98
N GLY A 203 -11.48 16.94 14.36
CA GLY A 203 -12.57 16.52 13.51
C GLY A 203 -12.17 15.53 12.42
N VAL A 204 -11.34 14.51 12.75
CA VAL A 204 -10.95 13.46 11.79
C VAL A 204 -12.15 12.65 11.35
N GLN A 205 -12.40 12.61 10.04
CA GLN A 205 -13.47 11.84 9.40
C GLN A 205 -12.98 10.55 8.75
N VAL A 206 -11.67 10.44 8.45
CA VAL A 206 -11.08 9.26 7.81
C VAL A 206 -9.85 8.81 8.57
N VAL A 207 -9.77 7.52 8.89
CA VAL A 207 -8.58 6.87 9.43
C VAL A 207 -8.08 5.86 8.40
N LEU A 208 -6.83 5.98 7.97
CA LEU A 208 -6.13 4.96 7.19
C LEU A 208 -5.20 4.18 8.12
N ASP A 209 -5.46 2.89 8.28
CA ASP A 209 -4.70 2.05 9.21
C ASP A 209 -3.84 1.01 8.50
N PHE A 210 -2.51 1.22 8.54
CA PHE A 210 -1.51 0.31 8.00
C PHE A 210 -0.93 -0.66 9.05
N LEU A 211 -1.31 -0.51 10.32
CA LEU A 211 -0.68 -1.21 11.43
C LEU A 211 -1.54 -2.31 12.04
N TRP A 212 -2.83 -2.04 12.28
CA TRP A 212 -3.70 -2.84 13.12
C TRP A 212 -3.17 -2.95 14.56
N GLY A 213 -3.62 -3.99 15.36
CA GLY A 213 -3.09 -4.21 16.69
C GLY A 213 -3.29 -3.05 17.68
N PRO A 214 -2.35 -2.83 18.64
CA PRO A 214 -2.56 -1.91 19.78
C PRO A 214 -2.86 -0.47 19.40
N SER A 215 -2.27 0.06 18.32
CA SER A 215 -2.55 1.44 17.91
C SER A 215 -3.95 1.59 17.30
N ALA A 216 -4.44 0.59 16.59
CA ALA A 216 -5.81 0.55 16.07
C ALA A 216 -6.81 0.46 17.22
N GLU A 217 -6.55 -0.40 18.23
CA GLU A 217 -7.38 -0.49 19.44
C GLU A 217 -7.47 0.86 20.16
N ALA A 218 -6.35 1.57 20.30
CA ALA A 218 -6.32 2.88 20.95
C ALA A 218 -7.10 3.94 20.16
N ILE A 219 -6.99 3.97 18.82
CA ILE A 219 -7.76 4.89 17.96
C ILE A 219 -9.26 4.58 18.11
N LEU A 220 -9.64 3.31 18.01
CA LEU A 220 -11.03 2.87 18.12
C LEU A 220 -11.60 3.18 19.52
N ALA A 221 -10.83 2.92 20.59
CA ALA A 221 -11.24 3.26 21.95
C ALA A 221 -11.41 4.78 22.15
N ALA A 222 -10.57 5.58 21.51
CA ALA A 222 -10.66 7.04 21.55
C ALA A 222 -11.88 7.58 20.80
N ALA A 223 -12.43 6.83 19.82
CA ALA A 223 -13.62 7.22 19.08
C ALA A 223 -14.94 7.03 19.84
N ALA A 224 -14.92 6.30 20.97
CA ALA A 224 -16.10 6.11 21.80
C ALA A 224 -16.56 7.45 22.39
N GLY A 225 -17.81 7.83 22.13
CA GLY A 225 -18.46 9.01 22.66
C GLY A 225 -19.45 8.67 23.79
N HIS A 226 -19.93 9.69 24.49
CA HIS A 226 -20.88 9.52 25.57
C HIS A 226 -22.02 10.56 25.47
N GLY A 227 -22.87 10.35 24.45
CA GLY A 227 -24.15 11.04 24.42
C GLY A 227 -24.10 12.43 23.80
N ASN A 228 -23.39 12.63 22.71
CA ASN A 228 -23.53 13.84 21.92
C ASN A 228 -24.97 13.94 21.39
N PRO A 229 -25.75 15.01 21.76
CA PRO A 229 -27.15 15.17 21.34
C PRO A 229 -27.32 15.26 19.80
N LYS A 230 -26.25 15.61 19.07
CA LYS A 230 -26.23 15.65 17.59
C LYS A 230 -25.79 14.33 16.94
N GLY A 231 -25.56 13.29 17.75
CA GLY A 231 -24.89 12.07 17.33
C GLY A 231 -23.37 12.20 17.30
N GLU A 232 -22.68 11.08 17.40
CA GLU A 232 -21.23 11.04 17.33
C GLU A 232 -20.76 11.28 15.88
N PRO A 233 -19.60 11.94 15.67
CA PRO A 233 -19.09 12.21 14.33
C PRO A 233 -18.83 10.90 13.58
N ARG A 234 -19.17 10.87 12.30
CA ARG A 234 -18.93 9.75 11.42
C ARG A 234 -17.43 9.62 11.15
N ILE A 235 -16.85 8.46 11.47
CA ILE A 235 -15.44 8.14 11.27
C ILE A 235 -15.33 6.88 10.43
N ARG A 236 -14.81 7.01 9.21
CA ARG A 236 -14.52 5.88 8.31
C ARG A 236 -13.13 5.34 8.61
N PHE A 237 -13.07 4.28 9.37
CA PHE A 237 -11.83 3.59 9.72
C PHE A 237 -11.53 2.53 8.67
N VAL A 238 -10.52 2.75 7.83
CA VAL A 238 -10.11 1.86 6.75
C VAL A 238 -8.89 1.05 7.18
N GLN A 239 -9.08 -0.23 7.44
CA GLN A 239 -8.02 -1.19 7.72
C GLN A 239 -7.35 -1.62 6.41
N ILE A 240 -6.02 -1.46 6.32
CA ILE A 240 -5.23 -1.70 5.10
C ILE A 240 -4.11 -2.70 5.36
N GLY A 241 -3.41 -2.58 6.50
CA GLY A 241 -2.27 -3.42 6.83
C GLY A 241 -2.32 -3.93 8.27
N SER A 242 -1.51 -4.96 8.57
CA SER A 242 -1.50 -5.65 9.86
C SER A 242 -0.09 -5.91 10.42
N ILE A 243 0.82 -4.96 10.17
CA ILE A 243 2.24 -5.11 10.59
C ILE A 243 2.38 -5.25 12.11
N SER A 244 1.46 -4.66 12.90
CA SER A 244 1.51 -4.68 14.37
C SER A 244 0.65 -5.77 15.00
N GLY A 245 -0.06 -6.57 14.21
CA GLY A 245 -0.89 -7.68 14.67
C GLY A 245 -1.98 -8.05 13.68
N ASN A 246 -2.46 -9.29 13.73
CA ASN A 246 -3.54 -9.79 12.86
C ASN A 246 -4.93 -9.67 13.48
N THR A 247 -5.01 -9.44 14.79
CA THR A 247 -6.26 -9.38 15.56
C THR A 247 -6.25 -8.16 16.48
N ILE A 248 -7.44 -7.68 16.80
CA ILE A 248 -7.69 -6.67 17.83
C ILE A 248 -8.83 -7.11 18.74
N SER A 249 -8.87 -6.55 19.95
CA SER A 249 -10.02 -6.62 20.84
C SER A 249 -10.95 -5.44 20.56
N LEU A 250 -12.18 -5.73 20.16
CA LEU A 250 -13.18 -4.71 19.84
C LEU A 250 -14.48 -4.97 20.60
N SER A 251 -14.87 -4.05 21.49
CA SER A 251 -16.11 -4.19 22.24
C SER A 251 -17.32 -3.79 21.37
N ALA A 252 -18.44 -4.52 21.53
CA ALA A 252 -19.70 -4.13 20.90
C ALA A 252 -20.23 -2.79 21.39
N GLY A 253 -19.89 -2.41 22.64
CA GLY A 253 -20.22 -1.10 23.21
C GLY A 253 -19.62 0.05 22.43
N LEU A 254 -18.35 -0.06 22.03
CA LEU A 254 -17.65 0.95 21.23
C LEU A 254 -18.40 1.25 19.95
N LEU A 255 -18.76 0.21 19.18
CA LEU A 255 -19.48 0.40 17.91
C LEU A 255 -20.86 1.06 18.09
N ARG A 256 -21.51 0.85 19.25
CA ARG A 256 -22.81 1.48 19.55
C ARG A 256 -22.72 2.88 20.10
N SER A 257 -21.57 3.26 20.66
CA SER A 257 -21.33 4.58 21.26
C SER A 257 -20.45 5.48 20.40
N SER A 258 -20.23 5.15 19.15
CA SER A 258 -19.41 5.94 18.22
C SER A 258 -20.04 5.99 16.83
N GLY A 259 -19.61 6.93 15.99
CA GLY A 259 -19.95 6.97 14.57
C GLY A 259 -18.94 6.20 13.68
N VAL A 260 -18.25 5.19 14.22
CA VAL A 260 -17.22 4.45 13.49
C VAL A 260 -17.83 3.47 12.49
N GLU A 261 -17.35 3.55 11.26
CA GLU A 261 -17.57 2.56 10.21
C GLU A 261 -16.26 1.83 9.95
N LEU A 262 -16.21 0.53 10.22
CA LEU A 262 -15.04 -0.30 9.93
C LEU A 262 -15.09 -0.79 8.49
N LEU A 263 -14.08 -0.47 7.71
CA LEU A 263 -13.94 -0.80 6.30
C LEU A 263 -12.62 -1.54 6.08
N GLY A 264 -12.62 -2.61 5.30
CA GLY A 264 -11.38 -3.23 4.83
C GLY A 264 -10.95 -2.65 3.48
N SER A 265 -9.65 -2.56 3.23
CA SER A 265 -9.08 -2.23 1.92
C SER A 265 -7.93 -3.18 1.60
N GLY A 266 -8.14 -4.04 0.61
CA GLY A 266 -7.19 -5.06 0.15
C GLY A 266 -7.65 -5.67 -1.17
N LEU A 267 -6.96 -6.72 -1.64
CA LEU A 267 -7.20 -7.33 -2.95
C LEU A 267 -8.62 -7.84 -3.16
N GLY A 268 -9.34 -8.21 -2.09
CA GLY A 268 -10.73 -8.69 -2.17
C GLY A 268 -11.79 -7.61 -1.96
N SER A 269 -11.42 -6.37 -1.64
CA SER A 269 -12.35 -5.31 -1.24
C SER A 269 -12.69 -4.32 -2.35
N LEU A 270 -11.99 -4.38 -3.46
CA LEU A 270 -12.21 -3.57 -4.66
C LEU A 270 -12.34 -4.49 -5.88
N SER A 271 -13.22 -4.14 -6.82
CA SER A 271 -13.29 -4.85 -8.10
C SER A 271 -12.03 -4.55 -8.94
N SER A 272 -11.69 -5.45 -9.87
CA SER A 272 -10.56 -5.23 -10.80
C SER A 272 -10.70 -3.91 -11.56
N GLN A 273 -11.91 -3.53 -11.95
CA GLN A 273 -12.18 -2.24 -12.59
C GLN A 273 -11.87 -1.06 -11.67
N ALA A 274 -12.26 -1.13 -10.39
CA ALA A 274 -11.97 -0.07 -9.42
C ALA A 274 -10.46 0.03 -9.11
N ILE A 275 -9.76 -1.10 -9.10
CA ILE A 275 -8.29 -1.16 -8.96
C ILE A 275 -7.61 -0.44 -10.13
N LEU A 276 -7.97 -0.81 -11.38
CA LEU A 276 -7.40 -0.20 -12.58
C LEU A 276 -7.71 1.30 -12.67
N GLN A 277 -8.94 1.70 -12.34
CA GLN A 277 -9.33 3.11 -12.30
C GLN A 277 -8.52 3.90 -11.26
N SER A 278 -8.31 3.33 -10.07
CA SER A 278 -7.51 3.96 -9.00
C SER A 278 -6.06 4.16 -9.44
N LEU A 279 -5.45 3.14 -10.02
CA LEU A 279 -4.08 3.20 -10.52
C LEU A 279 -3.92 4.15 -11.70
N SER A 280 -4.83 4.12 -12.66
CA SER A 280 -4.82 5.04 -13.80
C SER A 280 -4.92 6.50 -13.35
N THR A 281 -5.81 6.79 -12.40
CA THR A 281 -5.96 8.13 -11.82
C THR A 281 -4.70 8.54 -11.05
N MET A 282 -4.10 7.62 -10.31
CA MET A 282 -2.84 7.84 -9.59
C MET A 282 -1.69 8.18 -10.55
N PHE A 283 -1.50 7.41 -11.63
CA PHE A 283 -0.43 7.69 -12.60
C PHE A 283 -0.67 9.00 -13.36
N SER A 284 -1.92 9.36 -13.61
CA SER A 284 -2.26 10.69 -14.16
C SER A 284 -1.93 11.82 -13.19
N ALA A 285 -2.07 11.59 -11.88
CA ALA A 285 -1.64 12.54 -10.86
C ALA A 285 -0.11 12.58 -10.71
N GLU A 286 0.57 11.45 -10.83
CA GLU A 286 2.05 11.36 -10.76
C GLU A 286 2.72 12.25 -11.81
N SER A 287 2.26 12.24 -13.05
CA SER A 287 2.78 13.12 -14.11
C SER A 287 2.76 14.61 -13.74
N LYS A 288 1.84 15.02 -12.85
CA LYS A 288 1.67 16.41 -12.42
C LYS A 288 2.35 16.72 -11.09
N MET A 289 2.23 15.80 -10.13
CA MET A 289 2.60 16.02 -8.73
C MET A 289 4.01 15.58 -8.38
N ARG A 290 4.53 14.57 -9.07
CA ARG A 290 5.84 13.97 -8.78
C ARG A 290 5.93 13.56 -7.30
N PHE A 291 5.18 12.52 -6.93
CA PHE A 291 5.16 12.02 -5.55
C PHE A 291 6.56 11.64 -5.08
N ALA A 292 6.96 12.19 -3.94
CA ALA A 292 8.25 11.88 -3.35
C ALA A 292 8.27 10.42 -2.87
N ILE A 293 9.18 9.63 -3.43
CA ILE A 293 9.44 8.25 -3.03
C ILE A 293 10.92 7.97 -3.16
N ASP A 294 11.52 7.48 -2.08
CA ASP A 294 12.92 7.08 -2.08
C ASP A 294 13.04 5.65 -2.63
N ILE A 295 13.82 5.48 -3.70
CA ILE A 295 13.98 4.23 -4.44
C ILE A 295 15.41 3.71 -4.29
N ASP A 296 15.55 2.39 -4.14
CA ASP A 296 16.81 1.63 -4.23
C ASP A 296 16.71 0.68 -5.43
N PRO A 297 17.19 1.08 -6.63
CA PRO A 297 17.23 0.18 -7.78
C PRO A 297 18.28 -0.90 -7.59
N VAL A 298 17.87 -2.16 -7.69
CA VAL A 298 18.72 -3.33 -7.47
C VAL A 298 18.64 -4.26 -8.69
N PRO A 299 19.75 -4.72 -9.27
CA PRO A 299 19.70 -5.76 -10.30
C PRO A 299 18.95 -6.99 -9.78
N LEU A 300 18.07 -7.59 -10.60
CA LEU A 300 17.32 -8.78 -10.21
C LEU A 300 18.24 -9.95 -9.80
N SER A 301 19.43 -10.03 -10.39
CA SER A 301 20.46 -11.02 -10.02
C SER A 301 20.92 -10.93 -8.54
N LYS A 302 20.61 -9.83 -7.85
CA LYS A 302 20.89 -9.61 -6.43
C LYS A 302 19.67 -9.84 -5.52
N VAL A 303 18.63 -10.51 -6.02
CA VAL A 303 17.38 -10.70 -5.27
C VAL A 303 17.59 -11.40 -3.94
N GLU A 304 18.44 -12.43 -3.87
CA GLU A 304 18.71 -13.18 -2.65
C GLU A 304 19.27 -12.27 -1.53
N GLU A 305 20.22 -11.42 -1.88
CA GLU A 305 20.82 -10.46 -0.96
C GLU A 305 19.83 -9.35 -0.54
N ALA A 306 19.13 -8.78 -1.52
CA ALA A 306 18.22 -7.65 -1.29
C ALA A 306 16.94 -8.07 -0.54
N TRP A 307 16.51 -9.33 -0.67
CA TRP A 307 15.27 -9.82 -0.07
C TRP A 307 15.19 -9.65 1.45
N THR A 308 16.32 -9.85 2.13
CA THR A 308 16.40 -9.80 3.60
C THR A 308 16.79 -8.43 4.14
N ARG A 309 17.11 -7.46 3.27
CA ARG A 309 17.45 -6.09 3.70
C ARG A 309 16.28 -5.43 4.43
N LYS A 310 16.60 -4.68 5.47
CA LYS A 310 15.63 -3.74 6.06
C LYS A 310 15.37 -2.63 5.05
N GLU A 311 14.12 -2.44 4.71
CA GLU A 311 13.71 -1.47 3.70
C GLU A 311 13.65 -0.06 4.31
N GLU A 312 14.64 0.77 4.00
CA GLU A 312 14.62 2.22 4.28
C GLU A 312 14.06 2.97 3.07
N ASN A 313 14.49 2.57 1.87
CA ASN A 313 13.99 3.01 0.57
C ASN A 313 13.24 1.86 -0.10
N ARG A 314 12.42 2.18 -1.09
CA ARG A 314 11.70 1.17 -1.87
C ARG A 314 12.65 0.39 -2.77
N ILE A 315 12.89 -0.87 -2.48
CA ILE A 315 13.67 -1.75 -3.36
C ILE A 315 12.87 -1.99 -4.64
N VAL A 316 13.50 -1.73 -5.77
CA VAL A 316 12.95 -1.98 -7.11
C VAL A 316 13.94 -2.83 -7.89
N PHE A 317 13.54 -4.05 -8.21
CA PHE A 317 14.33 -4.95 -9.04
C PHE A 317 14.27 -4.55 -10.51
N ILE A 318 15.45 -4.48 -11.12
CA ILE A 318 15.66 -4.23 -12.54
C ILE A 318 16.17 -5.54 -13.15
N PRO A 319 15.39 -6.21 -13.99
CA PRO A 319 15.79 -7.47 -14.66
C PRO A 319 16.90 -7.30 -15.66
#